data_e694c4624bbde45cf39400f87a17d230
#
_entry.id   e694c4624bbde45cf39400f87a17d230
#
_cell.length_a   1.000
_cell.length_b   1.000
_cell.length_c   1.000
_cell.angle_alpha   90.00
_cell.angle_beta   90.00
_cell.angle_gamma   90.00
#
_symmetry.space_group_name_H-M   'P 1'
#
loop_
_entity.id
_entity.type
_entity.pdbx_description
1 polymer ?
#
loop_
_entity_poly.entity_id
_entity_poly.type
_entity_poly.pdbx_seq_one_letter_code
_entity_poly.pdbx_strand_id
1 'polypeptide(L)'
;KRQNMVRPEFIKKVSDVVKENNSLLIADEVLTGFGRCGSLFAFQKAKIIPDLISISKGLTGGFLPMGITLSKEKIFKSFISESPKKTFWHGHSFTANPLGCAAANASLDLLENSPEKYLTFEKKHFQYLEKIKKLSIVNKIRVTGTIVAFNIDIGVNNDYLNNVGKKIKDLAIKKGLFIRPLGNVIYLLPPLCITDNQLEKSYSVINEILNDM
;
A
#
# COMPACT_ATOMS: atom_id res chain seq x y z
N LYS A 1 5.94 8.86 -7.64
CA LYS A 1 6.53 8.35 -6.37
C LYS A 1 7.14 6.99 -6.66
N ARG A 2 8.45 6.82 -6.36
CA ARG A 2 9.27 5.67 -6.81
C ARG A 2 9.10 4.40 -5.97
N GLN A 3 7.94 4.17 -5.33
CA GLN A 3 7.70 3.04 -4.43
C GLN A 3 8.81 2.90 -3.35
N ASN A 4 9.21 4.04 -2.76
CA ASN A 4 10.13 4.02 -1.63
C ASN A 4 9.40 3.51 -0.39
N MET A 5 10.02 2.57 0.30
CA MET A 5 9.50 2.00 1.53
C MET A 5 10.25 2.61 2.71
N VAL A 6 9.51 2.98 3.74
CA VAL A 6 10.05 3.56 4.96
C VAL A 6 10.12 2.46 6.02
N ARG A 7 11.25 2.39 6.75
CA ARG A 7 11.43 1.38 7.81
C ARG A 7 10.57 1.71 9.04
N PRO A 8 10.01 0.71 9.72
CA PRO A 8 9.20 0.93 10.93
C PRO A 8 9.94 1.73 12.02
N GLU A 9 11.24 1.54 12.17
CA GLU A 9 12.07 2.25 13.16
C GLU A 9 12.12 3.76 12.88
N PHE A 10 12.13 4.15 11.60
CA PHE A 10 12.06 5.57 11.23
C PHE A 10 10.71 6.17 11.63
N ILE A 11 9.60 5.48 11.34
CA ILE A 11 8.26 5.93 11.73
C ILE A 11 8.13 6.04 13.25
N LYS A 12 8.72 5.08 13.98
CA LYS A 12 8.78 5.13 15.45
C LYS A 12 9.48 6.40 15.94
N LYS A 13 10.66 6.71 15.38
CA LYS A 13 11.41 7.94 15.72
C LYS A 13 10.62 9.20 15.42
N VAL A 14 9.94 9.26 14.25
CA VAL A 14 9.05 10.39 13.92
C VAL A 14 7.95 10.53 14.96
N SER A 15 7.32 9.43 15.37
CA SER A 15 6.28 9.46 16.42
C SER A 15 6.81 10.00 17.75
N ASP A 16 8.03 9.65 18.12
CA ASP A 16 8.65 10.10 19.39
C ASP A 16 8.92 11.61 19.33
N VAL A 17 9.53 12.10 18.25
CA VAL A 17 9.77 13.54 18.03
C VAL A 17 8.47 14.35 18.03
N VAL A 18 7.43 13.84 17.38
CA VAL A 18 6.10 14.49 17.34
C VAL A 18 5.53 14.65 18.75
N LYS A 19 5.66 13.60 19.60
CA LYS A 19 5.20 13.63 21.00
C LYS A 19 6.00 14.61 21.85
N GLU A 20 7.33 14.61 21.72
CA GLU A 20 8.23 15.53 22.45
C GLU A 20 7.91 17.00 22.13
N ASN A 21 7.43 17.27 20.93
CA ASN A 21 7.06 18.63 20.51
C ASN A 21 5.55 18.95 20.67
N ASN A 22 4.80 18.13 21.43
CA ASN A 22 3.36 18.32 21.63
C ASN A 22 2.55 18.50 20.33
N SER A 23 3.01 17.87 19.25
CA SER A 23 2.34 17.90 17.95
C SER A 23 1.46 16.68 17.73
N LEU A 24 0.54 16.75 16.77
CA LEU A 24 -0.32 15.64 16.39
C LEU A 24 0.30 14.82 15.25
N LEU A 25 0.21 13.49 15.37
CA LEU A 25 0.65 12.55 14.33
C LEU A 25 -0.55 12.09 13.51
N ILE A 26 -0.52 12.35 12.21
CA ILE A 26 -1.51 11.86 11.26
C ILE A 26 -0.90 10.71 10.45
N ALA A 27 -1.53 9.55 10.46
CA ALA A 27 -1.19 8.42 9.58
C ALA A 27 -2.10 8.41 8.35
N ASP A 28 -1.54 8.63 7.18
CA ASP A 28 -2.24 8.41 5.91
C ASP A 28 -2.16 6.92 5.54
N GLU A 29 -3.21 6.18 5.87
CA GLU A 29 -3.36 4.75 5.57
C GLU A 29 -4.26 4.49 4.35
N VAL A 30 -4.51 5.51 3.53
CA VAL A 30 -5.35 5.41 2.33
C VAL A 30 -4.85 4.34 1.35
N LEU A 31 -3.53 4.14 1.23
CA LEU A 31 -2.93 3.09 0.42
C LEU A 31 -2.44 1.91 1.26
N THR A 32 -1.94 2.17 2.44
CA THR A 32 -1.16 1.23 3.25
C THR A 32 -2.00 0.37 4.18
N GLY A 33 -3.22 0.81 4.48
CA GLY A 33 -4.17 0.08 5.31
C GLY A 33 -4.75 -1.17 4.63
N PHE A 34 -5.56 -1.87 5.41
CA PHE A 34 -6.32 -3.05 5.00
C PHE A 34 -5.44 -4.18 4.44
N GLY A 35 -4.38 -4.52 5.18
CA GLY A 35 -3.50 -5.65 4.86
C GLY A 35 -2.40 -5.37 3.83
N ARG A 36 -2.45 -4.22 3.16
CA ARG A 36 -1.54 -3.90 2.05
C ARG A 36 -0.07 -4.00 2.40
N CYS A 37 0.31 -3.58 3.60
CA CYS A 37 1.70 -3.59 4.09
C CYS A 37 2.03 -4.82 4.96
N GLY A 38 1.21 -5.87 4.99
CA GLY A 38 1.46 -7.07 5.78
C GLY A 38 1.04 -6.96 7.25
N SER A 39 0.25 -5.95 7.58
CA SER A 39 -0.50 -5.76 8.82
C SER A 39 -1.81 -5.08 8.47
N LEU A 40 -2.81 -5.11 9.34
CA LEU A 40 -4.09 -4.47 9.04
C LEU A 40 -3.87 -2.98 8.70
N PHE A 41 -3.05 -2.28 9.49
CA PHE A 41 -2.58 -0.93 9.21
C PHE A 41 -1.05 -0.86 9.32
N ALA A 42 -0.41 -0.07 8.47
CA ALA A 42 1.06 0.00 8.41
C ALA A 42 1.69 0.55 9.69
N PHE A 43 1.04 1.49 10.39
CA PHE A 43 1.52 2.04 11.65
C PHE A 43 1.72 0.96 12.73
N GLN A 44 1.01 -0.16 12.66
CA GLN A 44 1.15 -1.28 13.60
C GLN A 44 2.54 -1.92 13.53
N LYS A 45 3.17 -1.95 12.34
CA LYS A 45 4.56 -2.44 12.19
C LYS A 45 5.56 -1.58 12.97
N ALA A 46 5.29 -0.29 13.13
CA ALA A 46 6.10 0.63 13.93
C ALA A 46 5.72 0.62 15.43
N LYS A 47 4.70 -0.15 15.83
CA LYS A 47 4.17 -0.22 17.21
C LYS A 47 3.84 1.17 17.78
N ILE A 48 3.21 2.01 16.98
CA ILE A 48 2.75 3.35 17.37
C ILE A 48 1.23 3.43 17.31
N ILE A 49 0.68 4.45 17.95
CA ILE A 49 -0.73 4.84 17.84
C ILE A 49 -0.77 6.30 17.40
N PRO A 50 -1.15 6.60 16.16
CA PRO A 50 -1.28 7.96 15.67
C PRO A 50 -2.45 8.69 16.35
N ASP A 51 -2.50 10.00 16.23
CA ASP A 51 -3.59 10.82 16.76
C ASP A 51 -4.78 10.86 15.81
N LEU A 52 -4.50 10.86 14.49
CA LEU A 52 -5.50 10.74 13.44
C LEU A 52 -5.04 9.70 12.41
N ILE A 53 -6.02 9.06 11.77
CA ILE A 53 -5.80 8.07 10.70
C ILE A 53 -6.75 8.37 9.56
N SER A 54 -6.23 8.54 8.35
CA SER A 54 -7.04 8.62 7.13
C SER A 54 -7.06 7.27 6.43
N ILE A 55 -8.24 6.74 6.17
CA ILE A 55 -8.47 5.44 5.51
C ILE A 55 -9.45 5.59 4.34
N SER A 56 -9.22 4.80 3.28
CA SER A 56 -10.04 4.74 2.08
C SER A 56 -9.68 3.49 1.27
N LYS A 57 -9.91 3.44 -0.02
CA LYS A 57 -9.56 2.36 -0.97
C LYS A 57 -9.91 0.96 -0.46
N GLY A 58 -8.98 0.32 0.30
CA GLY A 58 -9.18 -1.00 0.92
C GLY A 58 -10.37 -1.04 1.89
N LEU A 59 -10.80 0.10 2.41
CA LEU A 59 -11.96 0.21 3.31
C LEU A 59 -13.20 -0.49 2.76
N THR A 60 -13.50 -0.31 1.47
CA THR A 60 -14.64 -0.94 0.79
C THR A 60 -14.22 -2.09 -0.14
N GLY A 61 -13.00 -2.60 0.00
CA GLY A 61 -12.44 -3.56 -0.96
C GLY A 61 -12.30 -3.03 -2.40
N GLY A 62 -12.44 -1.70 -2.60
CA GLY A 62 -12.45 -1.06 -3.92
C GLY A 62 -13.82 -1.08 -4.61
N PHE A 63 -14.87 -1.53 -3.94
CA PHE A 63 -16.22 -1.66 -4.51
C PHE A 63 -16.92 -0.29 -4.64
N LEU A 64 -16.82 0.55 -3.61
CA LEU A 64 -17.43 1.89 -3.58
C LEU A 64 -16.45 2.95 -3.10
N PRO A 65 -16.55 4.20 -3.58
CA PRO A 65 -15.75 5.31 -3.07
C PRO A 65 -16.23 5.68 -1.66
N MET A 66 -15.31 5.55 -0.68
CA MET A 66 -15.54 5.95 0.70
C MET A 66 -14.21 6.32 1.36
N GLY A 67 -14.22 7.29 2.24
CA GLY A 67 -13.10 7.65 3.09
C GLY A 67 -13.57 7.92 4.50
N ILE A 68 -12.73 7.60 5.49
CA ILE A 68 -12.98 7.84 6.91
C ILE A 68 -11.75 8.47 7.52
N THR A 69 -11.95 9.41 8.41
CA THR A 69 -10.92 9.90 9.32
C THR A 69 -11.25 9.44 10.73
N LEU A 70 -10.34 8.67 11.32
CA LEU A 70 -10.40 8.27 12.72
C LEU A 70 -9.57 9.23 13.56
N SER A 71 -10.01 9.54 14.75
CA SER A 71 -9.26 10.40 15.68
C SER A 71 -9.30 9.84 17.09
N LYS A 72 -8.32 10.23 17.91
CA LYS A 72 -8.37 10.00 19.35
C LYS A 72 -9.54 10.76 19.97
N GLU A 73 -10.12 10.20 21.00
CA GLU A 73 -11.22 10.76 21.77
C GLU A 73 -10.99 12.22 22.20
N LYS A 74 -9.77 12.56 22.63
CA LYS A 74 -9.39 13.94 23.01
C LYS A 74 -9.62 14.94 21.88
N ILE A 75 -9.33 14.55 20.64
CA ILE A 75 -9.51 15.42 19.46
C ILE A 75 -11.00 15.57 19.16
N PHE A 76 -11.73 14.45 19.13
CA PHE A 76 -13.18 14.44 18.92
C PHE A 76 -13.89 15.33 19.94
N LYS A 77 -13.56 15.21 21.23
CA LYS A 77 -14.18 16.01 22.30
C LYS A 77 -13.96 17.52 22.16
N SER A 78 -12.91 17.96 21.46
CA SER A 78 -12.69 19.40 21.24
C SER A 78 -13.74 20.05 20.34
N PHE A 79 -14.48 19.26 19.57
CA PHE A 79 -15.57 19.71 18.70
C PHE A 79 -16.95 19.59 19.36
N ILE A 80 -17.07 18.89 20.47
CA ILE A 80 -18.34 18.76 21.23
C ILE A 80 -18.52 20.03 22.07
N SER A 81 -19.51 20.86 21.71
CA SER A 81 -19.82 22.10 22.42
C SER A 81 -21.20 22.59 22.03
N GLU A 82 -21.84 23.30 22.95
CA GLU A 82 -23.06 24.08 22.63
C GLU A 82 -22.78 25.28 21.73
N SER A 83 -21.53 25.72 21.65
CA SER A 83 -21.14 26.83 20.81
C SER A 83 -20.95 26.41 19.35
N PRO A 84 -21.68 26.99 18.38
CA PRO A 84 -21.52 26.70 16.95
C PRO A 84 -20.11 27.00 16.44
N LYS A 85 -19.32 27.84 17.15
CA LYS A 85 -17.93 28.16 16.78
C LYS A 85 -16.98 26.98 16.90
N LYS A 86 -17.33 25.94 17.66
CA LYS A 86 -16.54 24.73 17.84
C LYS A 86 -16.98 23.58 16.94
N THR A 87 -18.07 23.75 16.21
CA THR A 87 -18.59 22.72 15.32
C THR A 87 -17.62 22.44 14.17
N PHE A 88 -17.39 21.18 13.90
CA PHE A 88 -16.64 20.74 12.71
C PHE A 88 -17.56 20.78 11.48
N TRP A 89 -17.59 21.92 10.80
CA TRP A 89 -18.41 22.16 9.60
C TRP A 89 -17.84 21.47 8.37
N HIS A 90 -17.82 20.13 8.36
CA HIS A 90 -17.36 19.34 7.24
C HIS A 90 -18.33 18.21 6.96
N GLY A 91 -18.76 18.09 5.70
CA GLY A 91 -19.62 17.03 5.25
C GLY A 91 -20.02 17.22 3.79
N HIS A 92 -20.62 16.21 3.22
CA HIS A 92 -21.21 16.19 1.88
C HIS A 92 -22.41 15.25 1.84
N SER A 93 -23.21 15.32 0.79
CA SER A 93 -24.46 14.56 0.65
C SER A 93 -24.30 13.03 0.77
N PHE A 94 -23.12 12.51 0.52
CA PHE A 94 -22.83 11.07 0.55
C PHE A 94 -22.11 10.61 1.81
N THR A 95 -21.96 11.50 2.82
CA THR A 95 -21.36 11.16 4.11
C THR A 95 -22.15 10.02 4.76
N ALA A 96 -21.44 8.98 5.23
CA ALA A 96 -22.01 7.79 5.87
C ALA A 96 -23.11 7.09 5.05
N ASN A 97 -23.00 7.09 3.72
CA ASN A 97 -23.99 6.43 2.87
C ASN A 97 -24.07 4.91 3.20
N PRO A 98 -25.29 4.34 3.27
CA PRO A 98 -25.49 2.96 3.73
C PRO A 98 -24.77 1.91 2.87
N LEU A 99 -24.69 2.11 1.56
CA LEU A 99 -24.02 1.18 0.64
C LEU A 99 -22.52 1.14 0.90
N GLY A 100 -21.90 2.31 1.08
CA GLY A 100 -20.49 2.40 1.43
C GLY A 100 -20.18 1.76 2.79
N CYS A 101 -21.04 1.98 3.80
CA CYS A 101 -20.90 1.37 5.11
C CYS A 101 -21.04 -0.16 5.05
N ALA A 102 -22.02 -0.67 4.31
CA ALA A 102 -22.21 -2.12 4.13
C ALA A 102 -20.99 -2.75 3.42
N ALA A 103 -20.48 -2.12 2.35
CA ALA A 103 -19.28 -2.59 1.66
C ALA A 103 -18.04 -2.54 2.57
N ALA A 104 -17.90 -1.51 3.41
CA ALA A 104 -16.80 -1.39 4.36
C ALA A 104 -16.83 -2.50 5.42
N ASN A 105 -17.99 -2.78 6.00
CA ASN A 105 -18.15 -3.86 6.96
C ASN A 105 -17.82 -5.22 6.33
N ALA A 106 -18.39 -5.53 5.16
CA ALA A 106 -18.09 -6.79 4.46
C ALA A 106 -16.60 -6.94 4.11
N SER A 107 -15.93 -5.85 3.71
CA SER A 107 -14.49 -5.85 3.44
C SER A 107 -13.68 -6.14 4.70
N LEU A 108 -14.07 -5.56 5.83
CA LEU A 108 -13.42 -5.76 7.11
C LEU A 108 -13.60 -7.20 7.61
N ASP A 109 -14.82 -7.73 7.55
CA ASP A 109 -15.15 -9.13 7.91
C ASP A 109 -14.27 -10.12 7.11
N LEU A 110 -14.09 -9.90 5.81
CA LEU A 110 -13.22 -10.74 4.96
C LEU A 110 -11.76 -10.70 5.40
N LEU A 111 -11.25 -9.55 5.85
CA LEU A 111 -9.88 -9.42 6.33
C LEU A 111 -9.68 -10.03 7.71
N GLU A 112 -10.64 -9.87 8.61
CA GLU A 112 -10.59 -10.44 9.95
C GLU A 112 -10.71 -11.97 9.94
N ASN A 113 -11.53 -12.52 9.03
CA ASN A 113 -11.69 -13.95 8.86
C ASN A 113 -10.55 -14.64 8.09
N SER A 114 -9.64 -13.88 7.48
CA SER A 114 -8.55 -14.44 6.67
C SER A 114 -7.25 -13.61 6.81
N PRO A 115 -6.73 -13.41 8.03
CA PRO A 115 -5.55 -12.58 8.26
C PRO A 115 -4.28 -13.14 7.61
N GLU A 116 -4.20 -14.45 7.42
CA GLU A 116 -3.07 -15.09 6.73
C GLU A 116 -2.85 -14.57 5.32
N LYS A 117 -3.90 -14.11 4.64
CA LYS A 117 -3.81 -13.57 3.27
C LYS A 117 -2.91 -12.34 3.15
N TYR A 118 -2.76 -11.56 4.22
CA TYR A 118 -1.86 -10.41 4.20
C TYR A 118 -0.64 -10.61 5.11
N LEU A 119 -0.74 -11.35 6.20
CA LEU A 119 0.37 -11.58 7.12
C LEU A 119 1.50 -12.41 6.50
N THR A 120 1.17 -13.38 5.63
CA THR A 120 2.15 -14.27 5.02
C THR A 120 2.63 -13.82 3.63
N PHE A 121 2.04 -12.78 3.08
CA PHE A 121 2.26 -12.39 1.68
C PHE A 121 3.72 -12.00 1.38
N GLU A 122 4.37 -11.32 2.31
CA GLU A 122 5.76 -10.90 2.20
C GLU A 122 6.70 -12.11 2.00
N LYS A 123 6.44 -13.22 2.71
CA LYS A 123 7.18 -14.47 2.54
C LYS A 123 7.03 -15.05 1.13
N LYS A 124 5.82 -15.00 0.55
CA LYS A 124 5.59 -15.47 -0.82
C LYS A 124 6.39 -14.64 -1.83
N HIS A 125 6.43 -13.32 -1.67
CA HIS A 125 7.25 -12.47 -2.52
C HIS A 125 8.73 -12.87 -2.48
N PHE A 126 9.30 -13.10 -1.31
CA PHE A 126 10.70 -13.51 -1.19
C PHE A 126 10.99 -14.85 -1.89
N GLN A 127 10.06 -15.82 -1.83
CA GLN A 127 10.21 -17.09 -2.53
C GLN A 127 10.30 -16.90 -4.05
N TYR A 128 9.41 -16.10 -4.62
CA TYR A 128 9.39 -15.87 -6.08
C TYR A 128 10.52 -14.94 -6.56
N LEU A 129 11.03 -14.06 -5.70
CA LEU A 129 12.15 -13.18 -6.03
C LEU A 129 13.50 -13.91 -6.19
N GLU A 130 13.63 -15.16 -5.73
CA GLU A 130 14.90 -15.90 -5.74
C GLU A 130 15.56 -16.00 -7.12
N LYS A 131 14.77 -16.07 -8.19
CA LYS A 131 15.28 -16.05 -9.57
C LYS A 131 15.61 -14.63 -10.03
N ILE A 132 14.72 -13.70 -9.79
CA ILE A 132 14.83 -12.31 -10.25
C ILE A 132 16.02 -11.59 -9.61
N LYS A 133 16.30 -11.82 -8.33
CA LYS A 133 17.41 -11.17 -7.62
C LYS A 133 18.81 -11.56 -8.16
N LYS A 134 18.89 -12.65 -8.91
CA LYS A 134 20.16 -13.13 -9.53
C LYS A 134 20.49 -12.40 -10.85
N LEU A 135 19.54 -11.68 -11.42
CA LEU A 135 19.72 -10.96 -12.66
C LEU A 135 20.55 -9.69 -12.40
N SER A 136 21.66 -9.53 -13.12
CA SER A 136 22.60 -8.40 -12.95
C SER A 136 21.96 -7.02 -13.16
N ILE A 137 20.92 -6.98 -14.00
CA ILE A 137 20.15 -5.76 -14.28
C ILE A 137 19.18 -5.36 -13.15
N VAL A 138 18.96 -6.23 -12.15
CA VAL A 138 18.00 -6.00 -11.06
C VAL A 138 18.71 -5.50 -9.81
N ASN A 139 18.26 -4.37 -9.29
CA ASN A 139 18.78 -3.83 -8.04
C ASN A 139 17.68 -3.19 -7.18
N LYS A 140 18.05 -2.76 -5.96
CA LYS A 140 17.16 -2.07 -5.00
C LYS A 140 15.82 -2.79 -4.79
N ILE A 141 15.84 -4.10 -4.58
CA ILE A 141 14.64 -4.89 -4.27
C ILE A 141 14.08 -4.44 -2.94
N ARG A 142 12.77 -4.22 -2.91
CA ARG A 142 12.01 -3.77 -1.74
C ARG A 142 10.72 -4.58 -1.64
N VAL A 143 10.42 -5.07 -0.45
CA VAL A 143 9.19 -5.83 -0.17
C VAL A 143 8.55 -5.27 1.10
N THR A 144 7.24 -5.11 1.09
CA THR A 144 6.46 -4.87 2.29
C THR A 144 5.02 -5.36 2.07
N GLY A 145 4.62 -6.36 2.85
CA GLY A 145 3.32 -7.01 2.69
C GLY A 145 3.11 -7.51 1.27
N THR A 146 2.06 -7.02 0.62
CA THR A 146 1.72 -7.38 -0.76
C THR A 146 2.46 -6.57 -1.82
N ILE A 147 3.30 -5.65 -1.42
CA ILE A 147 4.01 -4.75 -2.32
C ILE A 147 5.44 -5.23 -2.52
N VAL A 148 5.83 -5.44 -3.77
CA VAL A 148 7.21 -5.65 -4.17
C VAL A 148 7.59 -4.63 -5.23
N ALA A 149 8.79 -4.10 -5.14
CA ALA A 149 9.37 -3.21 -6.14
C ALA A 149 10.86 -3.45 -6.28
N PHE A 150 11.37 -3.27 -7.50
CA PHE A 150 12.81 -3.32 -7.79
C PHE A 150 13.12 -2.41 -8.97
N ASN A 151 14.38 -2.02 -9.08
CA ASN A 151 14.84 -1.20 -10.18
C ASN A 151 15.52 -2.05 -11.25
N ILE A 152 15.36 -1.65 -12.52
CA ILE A 152 16.07 -2.20 -13.66
C ILE A 152 17.17 -1.23 -14.06
N ASP A 153 18.38 -1.74 -14.18
CA ASP A 153 19.56 -1.01 -14.65
C ASP A 153 20.05 -1.62 -15.96
N ILE A 154 19.92 -0.87 -17.04
CA ILE A 154 20.33 -1.26 -18.39
C ILE A 154 21.42 -0.31 -18.94
N GLY A 155 22.15 0.38 -18.06
CA GLY A 155 23.24 1.26 -18.43
C GLY A 155 22.84 2.58 -19.09
N VAL A 156 21.54 2.87 -19.22
CA VAL A 156 21.01 4.14 -19.74
C VAL A 156 20.53 4.99 -18.56
N ASN A 157 20.56 6.32 -18.70
CA ASN A 157 20.11 7.26 -17.66
C ASN A 157 18.85 6.77 -16.94
N ASN A 158 18.97 6.56 -15.64
CA ASN A 158 17.92 6.08 -14.74
C ASN A 158 16.81 7.14 -14.49
N ASP A 159 16.38 7.83 -15.55
CA ASP A 159 15.36 8.86 -15.43
C ASP A 159 13.96 8.25 -15.46
N TYR A 160 13.03 8.91 -14.77
CA TYR A 160 11.59 8.55 -14.73
C TYR A 160 10.97 8.48 -16.14
N LEU A 161 11.55 9.19 -17.11
CA LEU A 161 11.09 9.29 -18.49
C LEU A 161 11.70 8.24 -19.41
N ASN A 162 12.54 7.33 -18.93
CA ASN A 162 13.14 6.31 -19.78
C ASN A 162 12.09 5.30 -20.27
N ASN A 163 12.28 4.78 -21.48
CA ASN A 163 11.31 3.90 -22.15
C ASN A 163 11.35 2.44 -21.66
N VAL A 164 12.22 2.08 -20.72
CA VAL A 164 12.38 0.69 -20.24
C VAL A 164 11.08 0.15 -19.66
N GLY A 165 10.48 0.93 -18.76
CA GLY A 165 9.20 0.53 -18.16
C GLY A 165 8.10 0.35 -19.19
N LYS A 166 8.05 1.19 -20.23
CA LYS A 166 7.08 1.04 -21.32
C LYS A 166 7.32 -0.26 -22.08
N LYS A 167 8.59 -0.55 -22.47
CA LYS A 167 8.95 -1.80 -23.16
C LYS A 167 8.53 -3.03 -22.34
N ILE A 168 8.87 -3.05 -21.05
CA ILE A 168 8.51 -4.16 -20.14
C ILE A 168 6.99 -4.29 -20.01
N LYS A 169 6.26 -3.18 -19.87
CA LYS A 169 4.80 -3.19 -19.83
C LYS A 169 4.19 -3.81 -21.09
N ASP A 170 4.64 -3.39 -22.28
CA ASP A 170 4.11 -3.84 -23.56
C ASP A 170 4.38 -5.36 -23.76
N LEU A 171 5.56 -5.83 -23.36
CA LEU A 171 5.89 -7.26 -23.37
C LEU A 171 5.05 -8.05 -22.36
N ALA A 172 4.85 -7.52 -21.15
CA ALA A 172 4.04 -8.16 -20.11
C ALA A 172 2.59 -8.32 -20.54
N ILE A 173 2.00 -7.28 -21.17
CA ILE A 173 0.63 -7.33 -21.70
C ILE A 173 0.49 -8.45 -22.73
N LYS A 174 1.44 -8.60 -23.67
CA LYS A 174 1.44 -9.68 -24.68
C LYS A 174 1.47 -11.07 -24.04
N LYS A 175 2.04 -11.20 -22.83
CA LYS A 175 2.09 -12.45 -22.05
C LYS A 175 0.94 -12.59 -21.03
N GLY A 176 -0.07 -11.70 -21.12
CA GLY A 176 -1.26 -11.72 -20.25
C GLY A 176 -1.03 -11.19 -18.84
N LEU A 177 0.01 -10.38 -18.61
CA LEU A 177 0.29 -9.74 -17.34
C LEU A 177 0.17 -8.21 -17.47
N PHE A 178 -0.77 -7.61 -16.75
CA PHE A 178 -0.91 -6.15 -16.69
C PHE A 178 -0.09 -5.58 -15.52
N ILE A 179 0.95 -4.81 -15.84
CA ILE A 179 1.77 -4.07 -14.87
C ILE A 179 1.89 -2.60 -15.28
N ARG A 180 2.24 -1.76 -14.31
CA ARG A 180 2.38 -0.29 -14.52
C ARG A 180 3.73 0.20 -14.00
N PRO A 181 4.84 -0.08 -14.70
CA PRO A 181 6.15 0.40 -14.28
C PRO A 181 6.22 1.92 -14.15
N LEU A 182 7.10 2.40 -13.28
CA LEU A 182 7.37 3.82 -13.05
C LEU A 182 8.81 4.13 -13.48
N GLY A 183 9.00 4.50 -14.74
CA GLY A 183 10.32 4.61 -15.34
C GLY A 183 11.03 3.25 -15.33
N ASN A 184 12.16 3.17 -14.65
CA ASN A 184 12.91 1.93 -14.46
C ASN A 184 12.51 1.12 -13.22
N VAL A 185 11.46 1.51 -12.52
CA VAL A 185 10.95 0.77 -11.35
C VAL A 185 9.83 -0.15 -11.77
N ILE A 186 10.06 -1.44 -11.63
CA ILE A 186 9.02 -2.48 -11.75
C ILE A 186 8.44 -2.73 -10.38
N TYR A 187 7.12 -2.82 -10.28
CA TYR A 187 6.47 -3.18 -9.03
C TYR A 187 5.22 -4.02 -9.28
N LEU A 188 4.95 -4.91 -8.33
CA LEU A 188 3.70 -5.65 -8.23
C LEU A 188 2.93 -5.18 -7.00
N LEU A 189 1.63 -5.05 -7.18
CA LEU A 189 0.68 -4.66 -6.16
C LEU A 189 -0.59 -5.52 -6.32
N PRO A 190 -0.48 -6.85 -6.18
CA PRO A 190 -1.59 -7.75 -6.42
C PRO A 190 -2.73 -7.52 -5.41
N PRO A 191 -3.97 -7.89 -5.78
CA PRO A 191 -5.07 -7.94 -4.83
C PRO A 191 -4.84 -9.07 -3.81
N LEU A 192 -5.41 -8.95 -2.62
CA LEU A 192 -5.29 -9.98 -1.57
C LEU A 192 -5.94 -11.33 -1.95
N CYS A 193 -6.86 -11.32 -2.91
CA CYS A 193 -7.52 -12.53 -3.42
C CYS A 193 -6.72 -13.25 -4.52
N ILE A 194 -5.53 -12.77 -4.91
CA ILE A 194 -4.70 -13.44 -5.91
C ILE A 194 -4.34 -14.85 -5.44
N THR A 195 -4.47 -15.83 -6.33
CA THR A 195 -4.04 -17.21 -6.04
C THR A 195 -2.52 -17.36 -6.18
N ASP A 196 -1.97 -18.41 -5.56
CA ASP A 196 -0.52 -18.70 -5.66
C ASP A 196 -0.11 -18.94 -7.11
N ASN A 197 -0.91 -19.66 -7.91
CA ASN A 197 -0.66 -19.90 -9.34
C ASN A 197 -0.64 -18.59 -10.15
N GLN A 198 -1.53 -17.65 -9.85
CA GLN A 198 -1.55 -16.35 -10.51
C GLN A 198 -0.33 -15.48 -10.13
N LEU A 199 0.07 -15.55 -8.87
CA LEU A 199 1.26 -14.85 -8.38
C LEU A 199 2.52 -15.45 -9.01
N GLU A 200 2.66 -16.76 -9.04
CA GLU A 200 3.76 -17.48 -9.69
C GLU A 200 3.85 -17.15 -11.18
N LYS A 201 2.72 -17.19 -11.90
CA LYS A 201 2.66 -16.79 -13.31
C LYS A 201 3.16 -15.35 -13.50
N SER A 202 2.76 -14.44 -12.61
CA SER A 202 3.21 -13.04 -12.69
C SER A 202 4.73 -12.92 -12.59
N TYR A 203 5.34 -13.64 -11.66
CA TYR A 203 6.79 -13.67 -11.49
C TYR A 203 7.50 -14.39 -12.64
N SER A 204 6.93 -15.48 -13.17
CA SER A 204 7.48 -16.19 -14.32
C SER A 204 7.56 -15.30 -15.56
N VAL A 205 6.47 -14.58 -15.86
CA VAL A 205 6.42 -13.64 -16.98
C VAL A 205 7.45 -12.52 -16.82
N ILE A 206 7.57 -11.94 -15.62
CA ILE A 206 8.58 -10.91 -15.37
C ILE A 206 9.99 -11.47 -15.54
N ASN A 207 10.28 -12.64 -14.96
CA ASN A 207 11.60 -13.26 -15.06
C ASN A 207 11.99 -13.57 -16.50
N GLU A 208 11.06 -14.06 -17.31
CA GLU A 208 11.26 -14.31 -18.74
C GLU A 208 11.62 -12.99 -19.48
N ILE A 209 10.81 -11.95 -19.29
CA ILE A 209 11.06 -10.64 -19.94
C ILE A 209 12.44 -10.07 -19.56
N LEU A 210 12.83 -10.21 -18.30
CA LEU A 210 14.10 -9.65 -17.81
C LEU A 210 15.32 -10.46 -18.27
N ASN A 211 15.18 -11.75 -18.53
CA ASN A 211 16.24 -12.58 -19.10
C ASN A 211 16.47 -12.27 -20.59
N ASP A 212 15.45 -11.78 -21.31
CA ASP A 212 15.52 -11.44 -22.73
C ASP A 212 16.00 -10.00 -22.97
N MET A 213 16.37 -9.27 -21.91
CA MET A 213 16.84 -7.88 -21.97
C MET A 213 18.35 -7.73 -21.83
#